data_97eae4bc01412b324901cc2270daf425
#
_entry.id   97eae4bc01412b324901cc2270daf425
#
_cell.length_a   1.000
_cell.length_b   1.000
_cell.length_c   1.000
_cell.angle_alpha   90.00
_cell.angle_beta   90.00
_cell.angle_gamma   90.00
#
_symmetry.space_group_name_H-M   'P 1'
#
loop_
_entity.id
_entity.type
_entity.pdbx_description
1 polymer ?
#
loop_
_entity_poly.entity_id
_entity_poly.type
_entity_poly.pdbx_seq_one_letter_code
_entity_poly.pdbx_strand_id
1 'polypeptide(L)'
;MGAPHSMPKGDESAAIDVISVEAAIGRLVAALDGLEAAAERRRDADRGVRSLAAQVQALGADRSKLAEALDAEAARRRQFDATNRDIARRLDLAIEGIRSVLDVHDH
;
A
#
# COMPACT_ATOMS: atom_id res chain seq x y z
N MET A 1 -14.77 -73.78 44.95
CA MET A 1 -15.00 -73.27 43.56
C MET A 1 -14.89 -71.78 43.56
N GLY A 2 -13.75 -71.30 43.15
CA GLY A 2 -13.58 -69.87 43.06
C GLY A 2 -14.47 -69.24 42.07
N ALA A 3 -15.17 -68.21 42.43
CA ALA A 3 -15.86 -67.40 41.52
C ALA A 3 -14.91 -66.89 40.43
N PRO A 4 -15.27 -66.86 39.17
CA PRO A 4 -14.40 -66.26 38.18
C PRO A 4 -14.08 -64.82 38.58
N HIS A 5 -12.83 -64.54 38.66
CA HIS A 5 -12.42 -63.19 38.84
C HIS A 5 -12.73 -62.39 37.58
N SER A 6 -13.90 -61.94 37.52
CA SER A 6 -14.14 -60.80 36.62
C SER A 6 -13.49 -59.57 37.22
N MET A 7 -12.67 -58.90 36.45
CA MET A 7 -12.24 -57.55 36.82
C MET A 7 -13.44 -56.74 37.25
N PRO A 8 -13.33 -55.95 38.33
CA PRO A 8 -14.44 -55.07 38.69
C PRO A 8 -14.81 -54.21 37.50
N LYS A 9 -16.07 -54.22 37.15
CA LYS A 9 -16.57 -53.37 36.00
C LYS A 9 -16.18 -51.91 36.17
N GLY A 10 -15.96 -51.45 37.40
CA GLY A 10 -15.54 -50.13 37.70
C GLY A 10 -14.14 -49.77 37.20
N ASP A 11 -13.19 -50.73 37.24
CA ASP A 11 -11.81 -50.47 36.79
C ASP A 11 -11.70 -50.42 35.27
N GLU A 12 -12.42 -51.31 34.57
CA GLU A 12 -12.50 -51.27 33.11
C GLU A 12 -13.19 -49.98 32.60
N SER A 13 -14.27 -49.62 33.22
CA SER A 13 -15.00 -48.41 32.92
C SER A 13 -14.15 -47.16 33.18
N ALA A 14 -13.42 -47.14 34.32
CA ALA A 14 -12.52 -46.03 34.65
C ALA A 14 -11.36 -45.92 33.66
N ALA A 15 -10.79 -47.07 33.24
CA ALA A 15 -9.69 -47.10 32.26
C ALA A 15 -10.18 -46.60 30.87
N ILE A 16 -11.38 -47.00 30.43
CA ILE A 16 -11.97 -46.51 29.18
C ILE A 16 -12.27 -45.02 29.26
N ASP A 17 -12.77 -44.55 30.40
CA ASP A 17 -13.04 -43.14 30.63
C ASP A 17 -11.76 -42.29 30.60
N VAL A 18 -10.67 -42.79 31.19
CA VAL A 18 -9.36 -42.12 31.15
C VAL A 18 -8.84 -42.02 29.72
N ILE A 19 -8.91 -43.10 28.92
CA ILE A 19 -8.52 -43.11 27.53
C ILE A 19 -9.41 -42.14 26.73
N SER A 20 -10.68 -42.13 27.01
CA SER A 20 -11.66 -41.22 26.34
C SER A 20 -11.35 -39.76 26.68
N VAL A 21 -10.98 -39.46 27.93
CA VAL A 21 -10.61 -38.11 28.35
C VAL A 21 -9.29 -37.70 27.72
N GLU A 22 -8.29 -38.59 27.66
CA GLU A 22 -7.03 -38.29 26.99
C GLU A 22 -7.22 -38.01 25.50
N ALA A 23 -8.06 -38.81 24.85
CA ALA A 23 -8.41 -38.57 23.43
C ALA A 23 -9.12 -37.22 23.25
N ALA A 24 -10.01 -36.89 24.17
CA ALA A 24 -10.71 -35.61 24.15
C ALA A 24 -9.75 -34.42 24.34
N ILE A 25 -8.81 -34.55 25.28
CA ILE A 25 -7.75 -33.57 25.53
C ILE A 25 -6.88 -33.41 24.28
N GLY A 26 -6.49 -34.52 23.66
CA GLY A 26 -5.70 -34.49 22.43
C GLY A 26 -6.41 -33.74 21.29
N ARG A 27 -7.72 -33.99 21.14
CA ARG A 27 -8.52 -33.27 20.13
C ARG A 27 -8.66 -31.78 20.46
N LEU A 28 -8.80 -31.46 21.77
CA LEU A 28 -8.89 -30.08 22.20
C LEU A 28 -7.58 -29.32 21.93
N VAL A 29 -6.44 -29.93 22.27
CA VAL A 29 -5.12 -29.35 22.00
C VAL A 29 -4.92 -29.14 20.51
N ALA A 30 -5.25 -30.13 19.69
CA ALA A 30 -5.16 -30.00 18.23
C ALA A 30 -6.05 -28.86 17.69
N ALA A 31 -7.27 -28.74 18.24
CA ALA A 31 -8.18 -27.67 17.86
C ALA A 31 -7.65 -26.29 18.26
N LEU A 32 -7.06 -26.17 19.45
CA LEU A 32 -6.43 -24.94 19.92
C LEU A 32 -5.22 -24.55 19.07
N ASP A 33 -4.36 -25.54 18.73
CA ASP A 33 -3.22 -25.31 17.85
C ASP A 33 -3.66 -24.82 16.47
N GLY A 34 -4.71 -25.43 15.92
CA GLY A 34 -5.31 -25.00 14.66
C GLY A 34 -5.87 -23.59 14.73
N LEU A 35 -6.51 -23.26 15.84
CA LEU A 35 -7.06 -21.92 16.07
C LEU A 35 -5.96 -20.85 16.20
N GLU A 36 -4.89 -21.17 16.93
CA GLU A 36 -3.72 -20.29 17.04
C GLU A 36 -3.08 -20.02 15.69
N ALA A 37 -2.90 -21.07 14.89
CA ALA A 37 -2.36 -20.95 13.54
C ALA A 37 -3.26 -20.09 12.63
N ALA A 38 -4.58 -20.28 12.74
CA ALA A 38 -5.54 -19.47 11.99
C ALA A 38 -5.53 -18.01 12.42
N ALA A 39 -5.43 -17.74 13.73
CA ALA A 39 -5.33 -16.39 14.27
C ALA A 39 -4.05 -15.70 13.81
N GLU A 40 -2.94 -16.42 13.77
CA GLU A 40 -1.66 -15.89 13.29
C GLU A 40 -1.72 -15.53 11.81
N ARG A 41 -2.29 -16.41 10.98
CA ARG A 41 -2.50 -16.13 9.55
C ARG A 41 -3.38 -14.89 9.33
N ARG A 42 -4.41 -14.76 10.16
CA ARG A 42 -5.30 -13.59 10.06
C ARG A 42 -4.59 -12.29 10.43
N ARG A 43 -3.76 -12.32 11.48
CA ARG A 43 -2.94 -11.15 11.86
C ARG A 43 -1.97 -10.76 10.76
N ASP A 44 -1.34 -11.73 10.12
CA ASP A 44 -0.42 -11.50 9.01
C ASP A 44 -1.15 -10.91 7.80
N ALA A 45 -2.34 -11.42 7.49
CA ALA A 45 -3.18 -10.87 6.43
C ALA A 45 -3.61 -9.43 6.74
N ASP A 46 -4.00 -9.15 7.99
CA ASP A 46 -4.40 -7.81 8.44
C ASP A 46 -3.24 -6.82 8.35
N ARG A 47 -2.01 -7.24 8.71
CA ARG A 47 -0.80 -6.42 8.54
C ARG A 47 -0.52 -6.13 7.08
N GLY A 48 -0.69 -7.12 6.22
CA GLY A 48 -0.56 -6.96 4.77
C GLY A 48 -1.52 -5.94 4.21
N VAL A 49 -2.80 -6.00 4.61
CA VAL A 49 -3.83 -5.05 4.20
C VAL A 49 -3.49 -3.62 4.68
N ARG A 50 -3.05 -3.47 5.93
CA ARG A 50 -2.64 -2.16 6.47
C ARG A 50 -1.44 -1.60 5.73
N SER A 51 -0.47 -2.45 5.41
CA SER A 51 0.71 -2.04 4.63
C SER A 51 0.32 -1.56 3.25
N LEU A 52 -0.57 -2.29 2.55
CA LEU A 52 -1.10 -1.89 1.25
C LEU A 52 -1.85 -0.56 1.32
N ALA A 53 -2.69 -0.38 2.34
CA ALA A 53 -3.44 0.85 2.54
C ALA A 53 -2.49 2.04 2.74
N ALA A 54 -1.42 1.87 3.53
CA ALA A 54 -0.40 2.89 3.72
C ALA A 54 0.34 3.22 2.41
N GLN A 55 0.67 2.22 1.61
CA GLN A 55 1.30 2.39 0.30
C GLN A 55 0.40 3.14 -0.67
N VAL A 56 -0.89 2.80 -0.70
CA VAL A 56 -1.87 3.50 -1.55
C VAL A 56 -1.98 4.96 -1.15
N GLN A 57 -2.01 5.27 0.13
CA GLN A 57 -2.03 6.65 0.62
C GLN A 57 -0.75 7.40 0.24
N ALA A 58 0.41 6.77 0.39
CA ALA A 58 1.69 7.36 0.00
C ALA A 58 1.76 7.65 -1.50
N LEU A 59 1.30 6.71 -2.32
CA LEU A 59 1.22 6.89 -3.78
C LEU A 59 0.26 8.01 -4.15
N GLY A 60 -0.88 8.12 -3.45
CA GLY A 60 -1.83 9.22 -3.66
C GLY A 60 -1.22 10.57 -3.33
N ALA A 61 -0.46 10.68 -2.24
CA ALA A 61 0.25 11.89 -1.86
C ALA A 61 1.34 12.26 -2.89
N ASP A 62 2.11 11.29 -3.35
CA ASP A 62 3.14 11.49 -4.38
C ASP A 62 2.51 11.93 -5.70
N ARG A 63 1.39 11.33 -6.08
CA ARG A 63 0.64 11.72 -7.27
C ARG A 63 0.18 13.18 -7.20
N SER A 64 -0.32 13.60 -6.04
CA SER A 64 -0.74 14.99 -5.83
C SER A 64 0.43 15.95 -5.94
N LYS A 65 1.58 15.61 -5.38
CA LYS A 65 2.82 16.42 -5.47
C LYS A 65 3.30 16.52 -6.92
N LEU A 66 3.26 15.42 -7.66
CA LEU A 66 3.65 15.40 -9.08
C LEU A 66 2.69 16.26 -9.91
N ALA A 67 1.39 16.19 -9.66
CA ALA A 67 0.40 17.02 -10.34
C ALA A 67 0.65 18.51 -10.08
N GLU A 68 0.93 18.90 -8.84
CA GLU A 68 1.28 20.27 -8.47
C GLU A 68 2.58 20.72 -9.14
N ALA A 69 3.59 19.85 -9.19
CA ALA A 69 4.87 20.16 -9.85
C ALA A 69 4.68 20.33 -11.36
N LEU A 70 3.85 19.50 -11.99
CA LEU A 70 3.52 19.64 -13.42
C LEU A 70 2.78 20.93 -13.70
N ASP A 71 1.82 21.30 -12.86
CA ASP A 71 1.07 22.56 -13.01
C ASP A 71 1.99 23.76 -12.86
N ALA A 72 2.89 23.73 -11.88
CA ALA A 72 3.88 24.78 -11.68
C ALA A 72 4.84 24.90 -12.87
N GLU A 73 5.28 23.78 -13.43
CA GLU A 73 6.17 23.77 -14.58
C GLU A 73 5.45 24.26 -15.83
N ALA A 74 4.18 23.87 -16.02
CA ALA A 74 3.37 24.37 -17.13
C ALA A 74 3.16 25.90 -17.03
N ALA A 75 2.96 26.41 -15.83
CA ALA A 75 2.83 27.85 -15.59
C ALA A 75 4.14 28.58 -15.90
N ARG A 76 5.29 28.06 -15.50
CA ARG A 76 6.60 28.60 -15.83
C ARG A 76 6.85 28.62 -17.32
N ARG A 77 6.48 27.56 -18.02
CA ARG A 77 6.64 27.45 -19.47
C ARG A 77 5.81 28.48 -20.20
N ARG A 78 4.57 28.68 -19.78
CA ARG A 78 3.72 29.73 -20.35
C ARG A 78 4.30 31.12 -20.14
N GLN A 79 4.81 31.39 -18.94
CA GLN A 79 5.45 32.66 -18.61
C GLN A 79 6.72 32.88 -19.42
N PHE A 80 7.54 31.85 -19.58
CA PHE A 80 8.75 31.87 -20.39
C PHE A 80 8.43 32.13 -21.86
N ASP A 81 7.41 31.45 -22.41
CA ASP A 81 6.95 31.66 -23.80
C ASP A 81 6.43 33.09 -24.00
N ALA A 82 5.66 33.60 -23.04
CA ALA A 82 5.16 34.98 -23.12
C ALA A 82 6.31 36.00 -23.10
N THR A 83 7.31 35.77 -22.22
CA THR A 83 8.50 36.62 -22.16
C THR A 83 9.31 36.56 -23.47
N ASN A 84 9.49 35.38 -24.02
CA ASN A 84 10.20 35.20 -25.30
C ASN A 84 9.47 35.90 -26.45
N ARG A 85 8.15 35.83 -26.53
CA ARG A 85 7.36 36.55 -27.52
C ARG A 85 7.48 38.06 -27.38
N ASP A 86 7.49 38.54 -26.14
CA ASP A 86 7.66 39.95 -25.87
C ASP A 86 9.05 40.43 -26.29
N ILE A 87 10.09 39.69 -26.00
CA ILE A 87 11.47 39.97 -26.42
C ILE A 87 11.56 39.97 -27.94
N ALA A 88 11.00 38.97 -28.63
CA ALA A 88 11.01 38.88 -30.07
C ALA A 88 10.32 40.09 -30.71
N ARG A 89 9.21 40.50 -30.15
CA ARG A 89 8.47 41.67 -30.62
C ARG A 89 9.29 42.96 -30.45
N ARG A 90 9.94 43.13 -29.31
CA ARG A 90 10.81 44.29 -29.06
C ARG A 90 12.01 44.32 -29.99
N LEU A 91 12.59 43.16 -30.29
CA LEU A 91 13.68 43.03 -31.24
C LEU A 91 13.23 43.43 -32.66
N ASP A 92 12.06 42.95 -33.09
CA ASP A 92 11.50 43.30 -34.39
C ASP A 92 11.24 44.80 -34.51
N LEU A 93 10.67 45.43 -33.49
CA LEU A 93 10.46 46.86 -33.45
C LEU A 93 11.76 47.64 -33.46
N ALA A 94 12.78 47.18 -32.77
CA ALA A 94 14.11 47.80 -32.76
C ALA A 94 14.78 47.70 -34.13
N ILE A 95 14.67 46.53 -34.78
CA ILE A 95 15.19 46.32 -36.13
C ILE A 95 14.49 47.22 -37.14
N GLU A 96 13.18 47.32 -37.07
CA GLU A 96 12.39 48.22 -37.95
C GLU A 96 12.77 49.66 -37.70
N GLY A 97 12.95 50.08 -36.45
CA GLY A 97 13.40 51.42 -36.11
C GLY A 97 14.77 51.74 -36.72
N ILE A 98 15.72 50.83 -36.64
CA ILE A 98 17.06 50.97 -37.22
C ILE A 98 16.96 51.07 -38.75
N ARG A 99 16.19 50.18 -39.37
CA ARG A 99 15.97 50.24 -40.84
C ARG A 99 15.37 51.55 -41.28
N SER A 100 14.40 52.02 -40.55
CA SER A 100 13.74 53.31 -40.81
C SER A 100 14.72 54.48 -40.78
N VAL A 101 15.61 54.48 -39.77
CA VAL A 101 16.65 55.50 -39.62
C VAL A 101 17.66 55.42 -40.77
N LEU A 102 18.07 54.21 -41.12
CA LEU A 102 18.99 54.01 -42.25
C LEU A 102 18.39 54.42 -43.58
N ASP A 103 17.13 54.11 -43.82
CA ASP A 103 16.42 54.50 -45.04
C ASP A 103 16.30 56.04 -45.17
N VAL A 104 16.04 56.70 -44.06
CA VAL A 104 15.99 58.18 -44.05
C VAL A 104 17.40 58.76 -44.31
N HIS A 105 18.45 58.12 -43.83
CA HIS A 105 19.83 58.56 -44.03
C HIS A 105 20.33 58.36 -45.46
N ASP A 106 19.83 57.32 -46.15
CA ASP A 106 20.17 57.02 -47.54
C ASP A 106 19.47 57.91 -48.55
N HIS A 107 18.49 58.60 -48.12
CA HIS A 107 17.76 59.59 -48.94
C HIS A 107 18.24 60.98 -48.57
#